data_bf88af3799ad15aa3edae1f35bb7126f
#
_entry.id   bf88af3799ad15aa3edae1f35bb7126f
#
_cell.length_a   1.000
_cell.length_b   1.000
_cell.length_c   1.000
_cell.angle_alpha   90.00
_cell.angle_beta   90.00
_cell.angle_gamma   90.00
#
_symmetry.space_group_name_H-M   'P 1'
#
loop_
_entity.id
_entity.type
_entity.pdbx_description
1 polymer ?
#
loop_
_entity_poly.entity_id
_entity_poly.type
_entity_poly.pdbx_seq_one_letter_code
_entity_poly.pdbx_strand_id
1 'polypeptide(L)'
;MKIKLNIYRNLLFILSGLVIISCSKDEEVVYVTETVTETITVPGPTVTVEVPGPTVTVVSSIEVPYSYEFARNGKSTVAFGGQTTRLKMADEIYSALNTNTFSKAKLLEMFNDGTGFSEADLNTSGKKMGNKTAASQYASATVKPLFDAMITDFADNVIPNWASDASNGQAGKLTDATRSIHVNAKGHELDQTFIKGIIGAMCVDQIINNYITPYQLDSGTRVTENDNGTLASGKDYTTMEHKWDEGFGYLYGQEADATRLDLGISPTGNGTTLNKYFKKINASNQVGIGITVFDAFRRGRAGIVATNYEYRDEQAKILKIELSKVIAYKAVDYLNGYMTKIAAGNTADAFHALSEGYGFVMSLQFTNDGNDSPYFDNATVN
;
A
#
# COMPACT_ATOMS: atom_id res chain seq x y z
N MET A 1 14.85 -23.99 -67.31
CA MET A 1 15.91 -22.97 -67.20
C MET A 1 16.06 -22.61 -65.74
N LYS A 2 17.14 -23.09 -65.10
CA LYS A 2 17.41 -22.82 -63.68
C LYS A 2 18.17 -21.50 -63.57
N ILE A 3 17.56 -20.49 -63.04
CA ILE A 3 18.21 -19.21 -62.74
C ILE A 3 18.94 -19.41 -61.40
N LYS A 4 20.27 -19.31 -61.38
CA LYS A 4 21.05 -19.24 -60.15
C LYS A 4 21.03 -17.77 -59.71
N LEU A 5 20.39 -17.50 -58.61
CA LEU A 5 20.44 -16.20 -57.94
C LEU A 5 21.69 -16.15 -57.04
N ASN A 6 22.64 -15.31 -57.42
CA ASN A 6 23.79 -15.02 -56.52
C ASN A 6 23.39 -13.85 -55.60
N ILE A 7 23.14 -14.21 -54.35
CA ILE A 7 22.89 -13.22 -53.32
C ILE A 7 24.24 -12.87 -52.68
N TYR A 8 24.72 -11.65 -52.88
CA TYR A 8 25.82 -11.08 -52.11
C TYR A 8 25.27 -10.59 -50.80
N ARG A 9 25.61 -11.31 -49.73
CA ARG A 9 25.23 -10.99 -48.37
C ARG A 9 26.38 -10.19 -47.75
N ASN A 10 26.23 -8.85 -47.67
CA ASN A 10 27.12 -8.06 -46.84
C ASN A 10 26.67 -8.24 -45.37
N LEU A 11 27.41 -9.07 -44.63
CA LEU A 11 27.18 -9.30 -43.23
C LEU A 11 27.94 -8.21 -42.46
N LEU A 12 27.23 -7.19 -41.98
CA LEU A 12 27.79 -6.24 -41.04
C LEU A 12 27.70 -6.87 -39.63
N PHE A 13 28.84 -7.34 -39.12
CA PHE A 13 28.93 -7.75 -37.72
C PHE A 13 28.98 -6.50 -36.83
N ILE A 14 27.88 -6.18 -36.15
CA ILE A 14 27.95 -5.30 -35.00
C ILE A 14 28.42 -6.17 -33.83
N LEU A 15 29.66 -5.98 -33.43
CA LEU A 15 30.19 -6.59 -32.19
C LEU A 15 29.56 -5.89 -31.02
N SER A 16 28.52 -6.49 -30.43
CA SER A 16 27.99 -6.03 -29.14
C SER A 16 29.01 -6.35 -28.06
N GLY A 17 29.83 -5.37 -27.74
CA GLY A 17 30.70 -5.43 -26.57
C GLY A 17 29.84 -5.42 -25.31
N LEU A 18 29.79 -6.53 -24.61
CA LEU A 18 29.25 -6.61 -23.26
C LEU A 18 30.19 -5.83 -22.34
N VAL A 19 29.92 -4.56 -22.10
CA VAL A 19 30.61 -3.80 -21.06
C VAL A 19 29.92 -4.10 -19.75
N ILE A 20 30.49 -5.01 -18.96
CA ILE A 20 30.10 -5.20 -17.57
C ILE A 20 30.71 -4.03 -16.79
N ILE A 21 29.97 -2.96 -16.65
CA ILE A 21 30.27 -1.92 -15.66
C ILE A 21 29.62 -2.36 -14.37
N SER A 22 30.42 -2.84 -13.43
CA SER A 22 30.01 -3.02 -12.04
C SER A 22 29.74 -1.63 -11.46
N CYS A 23 28.50 -1.17 -11.55
CA CYS A 23 28.04 0.03 -10.89
C CYS A 23 26.93 -0.31 -9.92
N SER A 24 26.92 0.38 -8.82
CA SER A 24 26.10 0.24 -7.63
C SER A 24 24.60 0.56 -7.81
N LYS A 25 23.98 0.17 -8.91
CA LYS A 25 22.55 0.38 -9.19
C LYS A 25 21.99 -0.81 -9.96
N ASP A 26 20.80 -1.27 -9.58
CA ASP A 26 20.05 -2.26 -10.35
C ASP A 26 19.51 -1.59 -11.63
N GLU A 27 20.02 -2.01 -12.78
CA GLU A 27 19.46 -1.62 -14.08
C GLU A 27 18.45 -2.68 -14.50
N GLU A 28 17.17 -2.31 -14.61
CA GLU A 28 16.19 -3.17 -15.24
C GLU A 28 16.07 -2.85 -16.72
N VAL A 29 16.17 -3.90 -17.52
CA VAL A 29 16.15 -3.82 -18.98
C VAL A 29 14.71 -3.97 -19.47
N VAL A 30 14.11 -2.88 -19.95
CA VAL A 30 12.80 -2.91 -20.61
C VAL A 30 12.98 -3.11 -22.11
N TYR A 31 12.40 -4.16 -22.66
CA TYR A 31 12.47 -4.47 -24.10
C TYR A 31 11.32 -3.79 -24.86
N VAL A 32 11.66 -2.82 -25.71
CA VAL A 32 10.73 -2.24 -26.68
C VAL A 32 11.03 -2.83 -28.05
N THR A 33 10.06 -3.46 -28.67
CA THR A 33 10.21 -4.10 -29.99
C THR A 33 9.66 -3.20 -31.09
N GLU A 34 10.53 -2.61 -31.90
CA GLU A 34 10.14 -1.92 -33.13
C GLU A 34 10.34 -2.81 -34.36
N THR A 35 9.35 -2.84 -35.25
CA THR A 35 9.46 -3.55 -36.53
C THR A 35 9.92 -2.58 -37.61
N VAL A 36 11.14 -2.75 -38.07
CA VAL A 36 11.69 -1.97 -39.20
C VAL A 36 11.38 -2.67 -40.48
N THR A 37 10.69 -2.00 -41.40
CA THR A 37 10.39 -2.52 -42.76
C THR A 37 11.46 -2.07 -43.72
N GLU A 38 12.22 -3.01 -44.32
CA GLU A 38 13.20 -2.73 -45.33
C GLU A 38 12.56 -2.91 -46.73
N THR A 39 12.76 -1.93 -47.62
CA THR A 39 12.33 -2.03 -49.02
C THR A 39 13.47 -2.51 -49.88
N ILE A 40 13.35 -3.70 -50.46
CA ILE A 40 14.36 -4.26 -51.37
C ILE A 40 13.92 -3.98 -52.81
N THR A 41 14.72 -3.19 -53.52
CA THR A 41 14.49 -2.93 -54.97
C THR A 41 15.24 -3.93 -55.82
N VAL A 42 14.54 -4.72 -56.62
CA VAL A 42 15.14 -5.69 -57.57
C VAL A 42 15.05 -5.11 -58.98
N PRO A 43 16.11 -5.16 -59.82
CA PRO A 43 16.03 -4.72 -61.22
C PRO A 43 15.07 -5.60 -62.04
N GLY A 44 14.00 -5.02 -62.56
CA GLY A 44 12.95 -5.67 -63.34
C GLY A 44 11.64 -4.90 -63.19
N PRO A 45 10.50 -5.36 -63.69
CA PRO A 45 9.25 -4.70 -63.36
C PRO A 45 9.10 -4.70 -61.83
N THR A 46 9.05 -3.51 -61.26
CA THR A 46 9.16 -3.25 -59.82
C THR A 46 8.09 -4.02 -59.05
N VAL A 47 8.50 -5.10 -58.36
CA VAL A 47 7.68 -5.75 -57.34
C VAL A 47 8.25 -5.32 -56.00
N THR A 48 7.54 -4.46 -55.32
CA THR A 48 7.89 -4.07 -53.94
C THR A 48 7.47 -5.22 -53.01
N VAL A 49 8.43 -5.96 -52.52
CA VAL A 49 8.18 -6.94 -51.44
C VAL A 49 8.55 -6.30 -50.14
N GLU A 50 7.58 -6.05 -49.30
CA GLU A 50 7.85 -5.67 -47.92
C GLU A 50 8.36 -6.89 -47.16
N VAL A 51 9.64 -6.88 -46.83
CA VAL A 51 10.22 -7.89 -45.97
C VAL A 51 10.28 -7.28 -44.55
N PRO A 52 9.69 -7.92 -43.51
CA PRO A 52 9.87 -7.47 -42.14
C PRO A 52 11.35 -7.41 -41.84
N GLY A 53 11.84 -6.22 -41.55
CA GLY A 53 13.23 -6.03 -41.12
C GLY A 53 13.52 -6.71 -39.78
N PRO A 54 14.79 -6.82 -39.40
CA PRO A 54 15.14 -7.35 -38.07
C PRO A 54 14.50 -6.50 -36.98
N THR A 55 13.86 -7.15 -36.05
CA THR A 55 13.33 -6.50 -34.86
C THR A 55 14.50 -5.83 -34.09
N VAL A 56 14.50 -4.51 -34.02
CA VAL A 56 15.45 -3.78 -33.19
C VAL A 56 14.85 -3.67 -31.79
N THR A 57 15.46 -4.38 -30.84
CA THR A 57 15.08 -4.24 -29.45
C THR A 57 15.81 -3.03 -28.89
N VAL A 58 15.10 -1.95 -28.65
CA VAL A 58 15.63 -0.79 -27.92
C VAL A 58 15.49 -1.10 -26.44
N VAL A 59 16.62 -1.26 -25.78
CA VAL A 59 16.69 -1.46 -24.34
C VAL A 59 16.73 -0.09 -23.69
N SER A 60 15.65 0.30 -23.06
CA SER A 60 15.61 1.46 -22.18
C SER A 60 15.86 0.99 -20.76
N SER A 61 17.01 1.36 -20.18
CA SER A 61 17.29 1.09 -18.78
C SER A 61 16.64 2.13 -17.90
N ILE A 62 15.79 1.69 -16.94
CA ILE A 62 15.27 2.54 -15.89
C ILE A 62 16.24 2.50 -14.72
N GLU A 63 16.79 3.66 -14.36
CA GLU A 63 17.69 3.75 -13.22
C GLU A 63 16.89 3.64 -11.92
N VAL A 64 17.05 2.53 -11.22
CA VAL A 64 16.37 2.25 -9.94
C VAL A 64 17.37 2.40 -8.80
N PRO A 65 17.20 3.36 -7.88
CA PRO A 65 18.11 3.53 -6.75
C PRO A 65 17.97 2.35 -5.76
N TYR A 66 19.04 1.97 -5.05
CA TYR A 66 19.01 0.88 -4.07
C TYR A 66 18.11 1.16 -2.86
N SER A 67 18.09 2.41 -2.41
CA SER A 67 17.24 2.91 -1.32
C SER A 67 16.03 3.66 -1.90
N TYR A 68 15.03 3.94 -1.06
CA TYR A 68 13.91 4.80 -1.47
C TYR A 68 14.31 6.28 -1.41
N GLU A 69 15.37 6.63 -2.15
CA GLU A 69 15.95 7.95 -2.22
C GLU A 69 15.86 8.49 -3.65
N PHE A 70 15.08 9.53 -3.81
CA PHE A 70 14.92 10.23 -5.08
C PHE A 70 15.25 11.70 -4.86
N ALA A 71 16.10 12.24 -5.70
CA ALA A 71 16.60 13.63 -5.56
C ALA A 71 16.56 14.36 -6.90
N ARG A 72 16.34 15.67 -6.81
CA ARG A 72 16.44 16.61 -7.93
C ARG A 72 17.25 17.81 -7.48
N ASN A 73 18.32 18.13 -8.22
CA ASN A 73 19.22 19.23 -7.88
C ASN A 73 19.77 19.16 -6.43
N GLY A 74 20.09 17.96 -5.97
CA GLY A 74 20.64 17.71 -4.62
C GLY A 74 19.63 17.77 -3.48
N LYS A 75 18.32 17.93 -3.77
CA LYS A 75 17.25 17.94 -2.78
C LYS A 75 16.38 16.70 -2.92
N SER A 76 15.97 16.12 -1.79
CA SER A 76 15.02 15.02 -1.80
C SER A 76 13.70 15.43 -2.44
N THR A 77 13.18 14.57 -3.32
CA THR A 77 11.84 14.68 -3.90
C THR A 77 10.82 13.80 -3.21
N VAL A 78 11.22 13.02 -2.19
CA VAL A 78 10.34 12.11 -1.45
C VAL A 78 9.59 12.87 -0.36
N ALA A 79 8.27 12.75 -0.33
CA ALA A 79 7.44 13.46 0.64
C ALA A 79 6.15 12.71 1.01
N PHE A 80 6.02 12.31 2.27
CA PHE A 80 4.85 11.59 2.82
C PHE A 80 4.49 11.99 4.27
N GLY A 81 4.89 13.18 4.72
CA GLY A 81 4.66 13.62 6.10
C GLY A 81 3.20 13.59 6.57
N GLY A 82 2.26 13.81 5.64
CA GLY A 82 0.84 13.72 5.96
C GLY A 82 0.37 12.31 6.32
N GLN A 83 0.99 11.29 5.77
CA GLN A 83 0.73 9.88 6.08
C GLN A 83 1.29 9.52 7.44
N THR A 84 2.55 9.91 7.71
CA THR A 84 3.17 9.78 9.05
C THR A 84 2.29 10.39 10.14
N THR A 85 1.76 11.59 9.90
CA THR A 85 0.83 12.25 10.84
C THR A 85 -0.41 11.40 11.13
N ARG A 86 -1.08 10.86 10.08
CA ARG A 86 -2.28 10.03 10.29
C ARG A 86 -2.00 8.69 10.96
N LEU A 87 -0.83 8.11 10.72
CA LEU A 87 -0.41 6.90 11.41
C LEU A 87 -0.19 7.14 12.91
N LYS A 88 0.41 8.27 13.28
CA LYS A 88 0.54 8.68 14.70
C LYS A 88 -0.84 9.00 15.33
N MET A 89 -1.74 9.64 14.59
CA MET A 89 -3.13 9.82 15.03
C MET A 89 -3.81 8.48 15.32
N ALA A 90 -3.58 7.47 14.48
CA ALA A 90 -4.11 6.12 14.70
C ALA A 90 -3.58 5.49 15.98
N ASP A 91 -2.29 5.67 16.28
CA ASP A 91 -1.67 5.18 17.53
C ASP A 91 -2.29 5.82 18.77
N GLU A 92 -2.53 7.15 18.75
CA GLU A 92 -3.18 7.82 19.87
C GLU A 92 -4.66 7.43 20.04
N ILE A 93 -5.43 7.33 18.95
CA ILE A 93 -6.83 6.87 19.01
C ILE A 93 -6.91 5.43 19.53
N TYR A 94 -6.04 4.55 19.06
CA TYR A 94 -5.95 3.18 19.57
C TYR A 94 -5.69 3.16 21.07
N SER A 95 -4.76 3.98 21.55
CA SER A 95 -4.46 4.12 22.97
C SER A 95 -5.64 4.70 23.76
N ALA A 96 -6.33 5.68 23.20
CA ALA A 96 -7.50 6.30 23.82
C ALA A 96 -8.69 5.34 23.95
N LEU A 97 -8.89 4.44 22.97
CA LEU A 97 -9.91 3.38 22.99
C LEU A 97 -9.56 2.22 23.95
N ASN A 98 -8.41 2.26 24.59
CA ASN A 98 -7.97 1.28 25.59
C ASN A 98 -7.98 1.85 27.02
N THR A 99 -8.70 2.96 27.25
CA THR A 99 -8.88 3.57 28.57
C THR A 99 -10.30 4.11 28.70
N ASN A 100 -10.76 4.35 29.94
CA ASN A 100 -12.09 4.92 30.21
C ASN A 100 -12.06 6.43 30.50
N THR A 101 -11.01 7.13 30.08
CA THR A 101 -10.79 8.54 30.46
C THR A 101 -11.24 9.54 29.41
N PHE A 102 -11.54 9.09 28.20
CA PHE A 102 -11.93 9.94 27.08
C PHE A 102 -13.46 10.03 26.92
N SER A 103 -13.95 11.23 26.67
CA SER A 103 -15.36 11.41 26.31
C SER A 103 -15.63 11.03 24.84
N LYS A 104 -16.88 10.67 24.53
CA LYS A 104 -17.33 10.45 23.13
C LYS A 104 -16.98 11.61 22.21
N ALA A 105 -17.26 12.83 22.64
CA ALA A 105 -16.97 14.03 21.85
C ALA A 105 -15.48 14.13 21.52
N LYS A 106 -14.62 13.84 22.49
CA LYS A 106 -13.16 13.88 22.31
C LYS A 106 -12.67 12.82 21.32
N LEU A 107 -13.14 11.59 21.43
CA LEU A 107 -12.75 10.49 20.53
C LEU A 107 -13.22 10.76 19.09
N LEU A 108 -14.45 11.29 18.91
CA LEU A 108 -14.95 11.66 17.59
C LEU A 108 -14.21 12.88 17.01
N GLU A 109 -13.83 13.87 17.83
CA GLU A 109 -12.98 14.99 17.44
C GLU A 109 -11.62 14.51 16.92
N MET A 110 -10.96 13.59 17.65
CA MET A 110 -9.68 13.01 17.22
C MET A 110 -9.80 12.33 15.84
N PHE A 111 -10.83 11.53 15.65
CA PHE A 111 -11.02 10.78 14.40
C PHE A 111 -11.47 11.65 13.23
N ASN A 112 -12.47 12.52 13.44
CA ASN A 112 -13.14 13.27 12.39
C ASN A 112 -12.53 14.64 12.11
N ASP A 113 -12.05 15.33 13.15
CA ASP A 113 -11.59 16.71 13.04
C ASP A 113 -10.06 16.83 12.99
N GLY A 114 -9.36 15.80 13.49
CA GLY A 114 -7.89 15.75 13.49
C GLY A 114 -7.30 16.66 14.56
N THR A 115 -8.05 16.89 15.62
CA THR A 115 -7.66 17.67 16.81
C THR A 115 -7.95 16.88 18.10
N GLY A 116 -7.47 17.38 19.22
CA GLY A 116 -7.70 16.70 20.49
C GLY A 116 -6.66 15.68 20.90
N PHE A 117 -5.56 15.59 20.16
CA PHE A 117 -4.43 14.73 20.46
C PHE A 117 -3.53 15.32 21.54
N SER A 118 -2.73 14.46 22.18
CA SER A 118 -1.72 14.87 23.16
C SER A 118 -0.52 15.53 22.48
N GLU A 119 -0.12 15.03 21.31
CA GLU A 119 0.95 15.64 20.51
C GLU A 119 0.44 16.92 19.83
N ALA A 120 1.02 18.08 20.15
CA ALA A 120 0.60 19.38 19.62
C ALA A 120 0.65 19.46 18.09
N ASP A 121 1.67 18.86 17.49
CA ASP A 121 1.88 18.85 16.04
C ASP A 121 0.78 18.11 15.29
N LEU A 122 0.13 17.11 15.89
CA LEU A 122 -1.00 16.44 15.29
C LEU A 122 -2.20 17.39 15.18
N ASN A 123 -2.46 18.17 16.22
CA ASN A 123 -3.59 19.12 16.27
C ASN A 123 -3.48 20.27 15.26
N THR A 124 -2.26 20.67 14.92
CA THR A 124 -2.00 21.79 13.99
C THR A 124 -1.72 21.35 12.56
N SER A 125 -1.65 20.03 12.32
CA SER A 125 -1.29 19.45 11.02
C SER A 125 -2.31 19.67 9.91
N GLY A 126 -3.57 19.96 10.25
CA GLY A 126 -4.71 19.99 9.33
C GLY A 126 -5.07 18.62 8.73
N LYS A 127 -4.49 17.52 9.24
CA LYS A 127 -4.80 16.17 8.79
C LYS A 127 -5.96 15.58 9.59
N LYS A 128 -6.72 14.68 8.95
CA LYS A 128 -7.86 13.98 9.55
C LYS A 128 -7.80 12.51 9.12
N MET A 129 -8.11 11.59 10.02
CA MET A 129 -8.23 10.17 9.67
C MET A 129 -9.53 9.87 8.96
N GLY A 130 -10.65 10.38 9.48
CA GLY A 130 -11.99 10.09 8.98
C GLY A 130 -12.17 10.40 7.49
N ASN A 131 -11.50 11.44 6.96
CA ASN A 131 -11.59 11.79 5.53
C ASN A 131 -10.74 10.92 4.60
N LYS A 132 -9.97 9.98 5.16
CA LYS A 132 -9.16 9.00 4.43
C LYS A 132 -9.60 7.55 4.69
N THR A 133 -10.60 7.37 5.55
CA THR A 133 -11.14 6.06 5.89
C THR A 133 -12.19 5.66 4.86
N ALA A 134 -11.96 4.55 4.14
CA ALA A 134 -12.79 4.04 3.05
C ALA A 134 -13.07 5.11 1.96
N ALA A 135 -12.07 5.93 1.64
CA ALA A 135 -12.25 7.12 0.82
C ALA A 135 -11.72 6.98 -0.62
N SER A 136 -11.27 5.79 -1.04
CA SER A 136 -10.91 5.52 -2.43
C SER A 136 -12.15 5.41 -3.32
N GLN A 137 -11.94 5.49 -4.64
CA GLN A 137 -13.02 5.32 -5.61
C GLN A 137 -13.62 3.89 -5.64
N TYR A 138 -12.86 2.90 -5.15
CA TYR A 138 -13.28 1.49 -5.14
C TYR A 138 -13.88 1.05 -3.81
N ALA A 139 -13.69 1.85 -2.73
CA ALA A 139 -14.18 1.50 -1.41
C ALA A 139 -15.60 1.99 -1.19
N SER A 140 -16.34 1.27 -0.32
CA SER A 140 -17.69 1.69 0.07
C SER A 140 -17.64 2.84 1.07
N ALA A 141 -18.21 3.99 0.73
CA ALA A 141 -18.36 5.13 1.62
C ALA A 141 -19.22 4.82 2.87
N THR A 142 -19.97 3.73 2.88
CA THR A 142 -20.77 3.29 4.02
C THR A 142 -19.92 2.74 5.17
N VAL A 143 -18.68 2.38 4.92
CA VAL A 143 -17.78 1.79 5.93
C VAL A 143 -17.32 2.82 6.96
N LYS A 144 -17.05 4.05 6.55
CA LYS A 144 -16.60 5.10 7.49
C LYS A 144 -17.57 5.29 8.68
N PRO A 145 -18.91 5.31 8.50
CA PRO A 145 -19.85 5.38 9.61
C PRO A 145 -19.76 4.23 10.61
N LEU A 146 -19.26 3.06 10.22
CA LEU A 146 -19.05 1.95 11.16
C LEU A 146 -17.97 2.28 12.19
N PHE A 147 -16.94 3.04 11.80
CA PHE A 147 -15.90 3.51 12.73
C PHE A 147 -16.42 4.54 13.70
N ASP A 148 -17.27 5.46 13.26
CA ASP A 148 -17.97 6.40 14.16
C ASP A 148 -18.88 5.66 15.15
N ALA A 149 -19.55 4.59 14.68
CA ALA A 149 -20.39 3.74 15.53
C ALA A 149 -19.57 2.96 16.56
N MET A 150 -18.37 2.45 16.20
CA MET A 150 -17.46 1.79 17.15
C MET A 150 -17.02 2.75 18.26
N ILE A 151 -16.64 3.98 17.90
CA ILE A 151 -16.29 5.02 18.88
C ILE A 151 -17.48 5.34 19.79
N THR A 152 -18.65 5.47 19.21
CA THR A 152 -19.89 5.77 19.94
C THR A 152 -20.25 4.64 20.89
N ASP A 153 -20.21 3.39 20.43
CA ASP A 153 -20.49 2.20 21.25
C ASP A 153 -19.48 2.05 22.39
N PHE A 154 -18.21 2.30 22.13
CA PHE A 154 -17.18 2.32 23.17
C PHE A 154 -17.52 3.34 24.27
N ALA A 155 -17.80 4.57 23.89
CA ALA A 155 -18.05 5.65 24.82
C ALA A 155 -19.38 5.51 25.58
N ASP A 156 -20.45 5.05 24.93
CA ASP A 156 -21.80 4.99 25.49
C ASP A 156 -22.07 3.68 26.23
N ASN A 157 -21.39 2.58 25.91
CA ASN A 157 -21.67 1.27 26.44
C ASN A 157 -20.46 0.62 27.17
N VAL A 158 -19.24 0.74 26.65
CA VAL A 158 -18.09 0.10 27.28
C VAL A 158 -17.55 0.92 28.46
N ILE A 159 -17.35 2.21 28.29
CA ILE A 159 -16.87 3.12 29.37
C ILE A 159 -17.76 3.07 30.60
N PRO A 160 -19.11 3.21 30.52
CA PRO A 160 -19.96 3.16 31.71
C PRO A 160 -19.92 1.81 32.45
N ASN A 161 -19.60 0.74 31.75
CA ASN A 161 -19.52 -0.63 32.29
C ASN A 161 -18.07 -1.09 32.55
N TRP A 162 -17.10 -0.18 32.59
CA TRP A 162 -15.67 -0.49 32.71
C TRP A 162 -15.29 -1.37 33.90
N ALA A 163 -15.95 -1.16 35.05
CA ALA A 163 -15.72 -1.91 36.28
C ALA A 163 -16.63 -3.15 36.42
N SER A 164 -17.62 -3.31 35.55
CA SER A 164 -18.58 -4.42 35.61
C SER A 164 -18.06 -5.61 34.80
N ASP A 165 -18.36 -6.83 35.22
CA ASP A 165 -18.07 -8.03 34.44
C ASP A 165 -18.99 -8.09 33.19
N ALA A 166 -18.41 -8.46 32.05
CA ALA A 166 -19.16 -8.68 30.83
C ALA A 166 -20.00 -9.97 30.92
N SER A 167 -21.17 -9.93 30.32
CA SER A 167 -22.05 -11.08 30.17
C SER A 167 -22.77 -11.07 28.83
N ASN A 168 -23.51 -12.11 28.50
CA ASN A 168 -24.27 -12.19 27.23
C ASN A 168 -25.17 -10.97 27.05
N GLY A 169 -24.91 -10.18 26.01
CA GLY A 169 -25.66 -8.99 25.69
C GLY A 169 -25.32 -7.75 26.55
N GLN A 170 -24.27 -7.81 27.39
CA GLN A 170 -23.87 -6.73 28.26
C GLN A 170 -22.39 -6.43 28.15
N ALA A 171 -22.05 -5.18 27.86
CA ALA A 171 -20.68 -4.70 27.83
C ALA A 171 -20.02 -4.76 29.21
N GLY A 172 -18.71 -4.90 29.25
CA GLY A 172 -17.95 -4.90 30.49
C GLY A 172 -16.58 -5.52 30.35
N LYS A 173 -15.99 -5.86 31.49
CA LYS A 173 -14.69 -6.48 31.63
C LYS A 173 -14.80 -7.99 31.48
N LEU A 174 -13.98 -8.57 30.61
CA LEU A 174 -13.84 -10.01 30.43
C LEU A 174 -12.43 -10.42 30.84
N THR A 175 -12.31 -11.37 31.78
CA THR A 175 -11.02 -11.78 32.35
C THR A 175 -10.86 -13.29 32.33
N ASP A 176 -9.69 -13.77 31.97
CA ASP A 176 -9.25 -15.15 32.15
C ASP A 176 -7.83 -15.19 32.77
N ALA A 177 -7.23 -16.39 32.81
CA ALA A 177 -5.89 -16.57 33.37
C ALA A 177 -4.77 -15.84 32.60
N THR A 178 -5.02 -15.43 31.35
CA THR A 178 -4.00 -14.89 30.45
C THR A 178 -4.10 -13.37 30.29
N ARG A 179 -5.33 -12.83 30.34
CA ARG A 179 -5.57 -11.38 30.14
C ARG A 179 -6.91 -10.90 30.70
N SER A 180 -7.03 -9.59 30.69
CA SER A 180 -8.27 -8.86 30.94
C SER A 180 -8.50 -7.84 29.83
N ILE A 181 -9.70 -7.83 29.26
CA ILE A 181 -10.12 -6.95 28.17
C ILE A 181 -11.46 -6.29 28.48
N HIS A 182 -11.81 -5.22 27.77
CA HIS A 182 -13.12 -4.59 27.84
C HIS A 182 -13.84 -4.79 26.53
N VAL A 183 -15.03 -5.37 26.56
CA VAL A 183 -15.82 -5.72 25.39
C VAL A 183 -17.17 -5.02 25.38
N ASN A 184 -17.71 -4.79 24.20
CA ASN A 184 -19.09 -4.33 24.04
C ASN A 184 -20.10 -5.49 24.26
N ALA A 185 -21.40 -5.23 24.13
CA ALA A 185 -22.45 -6.21 24.30
C ALA A 185 -22.43 -7.39 23.31
N LYS A 186 -21.64 -7.28 22.22
CA LYS A 186 -21.42 -8.33 21.22
C LYS A 186 -20.12 -9.09 21.44
N GLY A 187 -19.34 -8.74 22.46
CA GLY A 187 -18.04 -9.35 22.74
C GLY A 187 -16.88 -8.75 21.95
N HIS A 188 -17.07 -7.63 21.25
CA HIS A 188 -15.97 -6.95 20.55
C HIS A 188 -15.14 -6.10 21.50
N GLU A 189 -13.84 -6.31 21.54
CA GLU A 189 -12.84 -5.41 22.08
C GLU A 189 -12.61 -4.30 21.05
N LEU A 190 -13.26 -3.14 21.26
CA LEU A 190 -13.46 -2.14 20.21
C LEU A 190 -12.18 -1.41 19.76
N ASP A 191 -11.19 -1.28 20.63
CA ASP A 191 -9.86 -0.75 20.25
C ASP A 191 -9.19 -1.69 19.21
N GLN A 192 -9.30 -3.02 19.40
CA GLN A 192 -8.77 -4.01 18.47
C GLN A 192 -9.53 -4.00 17.15
N THR A 193 -10.86 -4.05 17.22
CA THR A 193 -11.70 -4.02 16.02
C THR A 193 -11.47 -2.75 15.19
N PHE A 194 -11.40 -1.60 15.87
CA PHE A 194 -11.15 -0.31 15.24
C PHE A 194 -9.80 -0.26 14.52
N ILE A 195 -8.70 -0.54 15.24
CA ILE A 195 -7.36 -0.37 14.65
C ILE A 195 -7.08 -1.37 13.53
N LYS A 196 -7.56 -2.64 13.62
CA LYS A 196 -7.41 -3.62 12.54
C LYS A 196 -8.27 -3.26 11.34
N GLY A 197 -9.45 -2.69 11.57
CA GLY A 197 -10.28 -2.12 10.51
C GLY A 197 -9.63 -0.93 9.81
N ILE A 198 -8.97 -0.03 10.54
CA ILE A 198 -8.23 1.12 9.98
C ILE A 198 -7.05 0.67 9.11
N ILE A 199 -6.41 -0.46 9.42
CA ILE A 199 -5.36 -1.00 8.55
C ILE A 199 -5.87 -1.21 7.13
N GLY A 200 -7.05 -1.81 6.97
CA GLY A 200 -7.69 -1.95 5.65
C GLY A 200 -8.28 -0.65 5.14
N ALA A 201 -9.17 -0.05 5.92
CA ALA A 201 -9.99 1.08 5.47
C ALA A 201 -9.21 2.39 5.24
N MET A 202 -8.05 2.56 5.86
CA MET A 202 -7.20 3.74 5.65
C MET A 202 -5.87 3.37 4.99
N CYS A 203 -5.09 2.46 5.54
CA CYS A 203 -3.75 2.22 5.01
C CYS A 203 -3.81 1.49 3.66
N VAL A 204 -4.40 0.29 3.61
CA VAL A 204 -4.46 -0.51 2.39
C VAL A 204 -5.30 0.18 1.32
N ASP A 205 -6.50 0.66 1.67
CA ASP A 205 -7.38 1.37 0.74
C ASP A 205 -6.71 2.57 0.08
N GLN A 206 -6.04 3.42 0.86
CA GLN A 206 -5.35 4.58 0.31
C GLN A 206 -4.13 4.21 -0.50
N ILE A 207 -3.37 3.18 -0.14
CA ILE A 207 -2.23 2.74 -0.96
C ILE A 207 -2.74 2.22 -2.30
N ILE A 208 -3.47 1.08 -2.28
CA ILE A 208 -3.68 0.26 -3.48
C ILE A 208 -4.93 0.61 -4.29
N ASN A 209 -5.91 1.28 -3.67
CA ASN A 209 -7.14 1.70 -4.34
C ASN A 209 -7.21 3.20 -4.62
N ASN A 210 -6.20 3.97 -4.20
CA ASN A 210 -6.13 5.41 -4.45
C ASN A 210 -4.75 5.82 -4.98
N TYR A 211 -3.73 5.97 -4.12
CA TYR A 211 -2.51 6.71 -4.44
C TYR A 211 -1.66 6.13 -5.57
N ILE A 212 -1.60 4.80 -5.72
CA ILE A 212 -0.82 4.15 -6.78
C ILE A 212 -1.67 3.76 -7.99
N THR A 213 -2.90 4.25 -8.10
CA THR A 213 -3.79 3.94 -9.24
C THR A 213 -3.66 4.97 -10.36
N PRO A 214 -3.88 4.58 -11.64
CA PRO A 214 -3.95 5.54 -12.73
C PRO A 214 -5.01 6.63 -12.49
N TYR A 215 -6.14 6.30 -11.84
CA TYR A 215 -7.16 7.29 -11.46
C TYR A 215 -6.56 8.46 -10.66
N GLN A 216 -5.62 8.20 -9.78
CA GLN A 216 -4.96 9.23 -8.98
C GLN A 216 -3.71 9.77 -9.67
N LEU A 217 -2.89 8.89 -10.25
CA LEU A 217 -1.59 9.28 -10.81
C LEU A 217 -1.73 10.06 -12.11
N ASP A 218 -2.70 9.67 -12.98
CA ASP A 218 -2.88 10.27 -14.30
C ASP A 218 -3.97 11.35 -14.33
N SER A 219 -4.54 11.69 -13.16
CA SER A 219 -5.64 12.66 -13.05
C SER A 219 -5.24 14.07 -13.51
N GLY A 220 -6.07 14.68 -14.32
CA GLY A 220 -5.91 16.06 -14.79
C GLY A 220 -4.65 16.23 -15.65
N THR A 221 -3.74 17.12 -15.24
CA THR A 221 -2.52 17.47 -15.99
C THR A 221 -1.28 16.69 -15.52
N ARG A 222 -1.42 15.76 -14.58
CA ARG A 222 -0.28 15.14 -13.89
C ARG A 222 0.69 14.41 -14.81
N VAL A 223 0.18 13.73 -15.85
CA VAL A 223 1.03 13.08 -16.86
C VAL A 223 1.87 14.13 -17.57
N THR A 224 1.24 15.14 -18.17
CA THR A 224 1.93 16.22 -18.88
C THR A 224 2.88 17.01 -17.98
N GLU A 225 2.48 17.27 -16.73
CA GLU A 225 3.33 17.92 -15.73
C GLU A 225 4.58 17.10 -15.42
N ASN A 226 4.41 15.78 -15.25
CA ASN A 226 5.52 14.88 -14.98
C ASN A 226 6.47 14.76 -16.18
N ASP A 227 5.92 14.59 -17.40
CA ASP A 227 6.70 14.51 -18.65
C ASP A 227 7.55 15.77 -18.87
N ASN A 228 7.00 16.92 -18.53
CA ASN A 228 7.70 18.22 -18.64
C ASN A 228 8.58 18.56 -17.43
N GLY A 229 8.62 17.72 -16.39
CA GLY A 229 9.31 18.01 -15.14
C GLY A 229 8.74 19.20 -14.37
N THR A 230 7.45 19.52 -14.56
CA THR A 230 6.75 20.62 -13.89
C THR A 230 6.53 20.27 -12.42
N LEU A 231 7.14 21.04 -11.53
CA LEU A 231 7.07 20.80 -10.08
C LEU A 231 5.77 21.31 -9.49
N ALA A 232 5.29 20.62 -8.46
CA ALA A 232 4.21 21.13 -7.62
C ALA A 232 4.62 22.47 -6.97
N SER A 233 3.67 23.40 -6.81
CA SER A 233 3.96 24.75 -6.32
C SER A 233 4.75 24.77 -5.00
N GLY A 234 5.95 25.37 -5.03
CA GLY A 234 6.83 25.47 -3.87
C GLY A 234 7.46 24.15 -3.40
N LYS A 235 7.53 23.13 -4.27
CA LYS A 235 8.06 21.80 -3.98
C LYS A 235 9.21 21.45 -4.94
N ASP A 236 9.97 20.42 -4.58
CA ASP A 236 11.05 19.86 -5.40
C ASP A 236 10.62 18.60 -6.16
N TYR A 237 9.35 18.21 -6.10
CA TYR A 237 8.74 17.03 -6.73
C TYR A 237 7.59 17.40 -7.68
N THR A 238 7.27 16.51 -8.63
CA THR A 238 6.04 16.62 -9.43
C THR A 238 4.84 16.10 -8.63
N THR A 239 3.63 16.50 -9.01
CA THR A 239 2.42 16.01 -8.31
C THR A 239 2.30 14.48 -8.37
N MET A 240 2.67 13.84 -9.48
CA MET A 240 2.63 12.38 -9.64
C MET A 240 3.62 11.70 -8.71
N GLU A 241 4.85 12.17 -8.64
CA GLU A 241 5.88 11.70 -7.71
C GLU A 241 5.38 11.71 -6.26
N HIS A 242 4.79 12.83 -5.84
CA HIS A 242 4.24 12.96 -4.50
C HIS A 242 3.09 11.99 -4.22
N LYS A 243 2.21 11.75 -5.20
CA LYS A 243 1.11 10.78 -5.00
C LYS A 243 1.63 9.37 -4.76
N TRP A 244 2.62 8.93 -5.50
CA TRP A 244 3.26 7.64 -5.26
C TRP A 244 3.90 7.56 -3.86
N ASP A 245 4.63 8.60 -3.46
CA ASP A 245 5.24 8.70 -2.13
C ASP A 245 4.20 8.71 -1.01
N GLU A 246 3.00 9.30 -1.23
CA GLU A 246 1.88 9.22 -0.29
C GLU A 246 1.44 7.76 -0.07
N GLY A 247 1.45 6.92 -1.13
CA GLY A 247 1.22 5.48 -1.00
C GLY A 247 2.29 4.79 -0.16
N PHE A 248 3.57 5.03 -0.48
CA PHE A 248 4.71 4.52 0.29
C PHE A 248 4.61 4.90 1.78
N GLY A 249 4.24 6.13 2.08
CA GLY A 249 4.14 6.67 3.42
C GLY A 249 3.10 5.98 4.32
N TYR A 250 2.02 5.43 3.79
CA TYR A 250 1.06 4.66 4.61
C TYR A 250 1.60 3.30 5.08
N LEU A 251 2.63 2.76 4.43
CA LEU A 251 3.31 1.56 4.91
C LEU A 251 4.53 1.90 5.77
N TYR A 252 5.40 2.78 5.26
CA TYR A 252 6.73 3.01 5.85
C TYR A 252 6.87 4.35 6.60
N GLY A 253 5.82 5.16 6.66
CA GLY A 253 5.89 6.52 7.21
C GLY A 253 6.21 6.64 8.70
N GLN A 254 6.20 5.56 9.46
CA GLN A 254 6.65 5.52 10.87
C GLN A 254 8.02 4.84 11.06
N GLU A 255 8.68 4.43 9.97
CA GLU A 255 10.06 4.00 10.05
C GLU A 255 10.95 5.20 10.43
N ALA A 256 11.94 4.95 11.30
CA ALA A 256 12.89 6.01 11.72
C ALA A 256 13.70 6.52 10.51
N ASP A 257 13.99 5.62 9.59
CA ASP A 257 14.60 5.91 8.29
C ASP A 257 13.90 5.08 7.23
N ALA A 258 12.97 5.70 6.50
CA ALA A 258 12.20 5.04 5.46
C ALA A 258 12.99 4.88 4.14
N THR A 259 14.21 5.42 4.06
CA THR A 259 15.07 5.28 2.87
C THR A 259 15.89 4.01 2.89
N ARG A 260 16.03 3.37 4.05
CA ARG A 260 16.90 2.21 4.26
C ARG A 260 16.65 1.07 3.28
N LEU A 261 17.75 0.58 2.68
CA LEU A 261 17.75 -0.55 1.77
C LEU A 261 17.18 -1.84 2.39
N ASP A 262 17.46 -2.08 3.66
CA ASP A 262 17.11 -3.32 4.35
C ASP A 262 15.65 -3.38 4.85
N LEU A 263 14.83 -2.34 4.62
CA LEU A 263 13.39 -2.36 4.97
C LEU A 263 12.64 -3.50 4.30
N GLY A 264 13.00 -3.85 3.06
CA GLY A 264 12.45 -5.02 2.39
C GLY A 264 12.81 -6.34 3.07
N ILE A 265 13.96 -6.44 3.73
CA ILE A 265 14.42 -7.65 4.42
C ILE A 265 13.92 -7.66 5.86
N SER A 266 14.03 -6.54 6.55
CA SER A 266 13.75 -6.42 7.99
C SER A 266 12.95 -5.17 8.32
N PRO A 267 11.64 -5.12 7.96
CA PRO A 267 10.77 -4.03 8.36
C PRO A 267 10.70 -3.98 9.89
N THR A 268 10.77 -2.77 10.47
CA THR A 268 10.83 -2.60 11.94
C THR A 268 9.50 -2.91 12.60
N GLY A 269 8.39 -2.73 11.90
CA GLY A 269 7.04 -2.96 12.41
C GLY A 269 6.60 -1.88 13.40
N ASN A 270 7.07 -0.65 13.19
CA ASN A 270 6.71 0.51 14.01
C ASN A 270 5.22 0.84 13.92
N GLY A 271 4.71 1.47 14.99
CA GLY A 271 3.31 1.85 15.11
C GLY A 271 2.36 0.69 15.37
N THR A 272 1.07 0.95 15.24
CA THR A 272 -0.01 -0.01 15.49
C THR A 272 -0.73 -0.47 14.23
N THR A 273 -0.37 0.09 13.07
CA THR A 273 -1.06 -0.10 11.79
C THR A 273 -0.36 -1.11 10.87
N LEU A 274 -0.45 -0.90 9.55
CA LEU A 274 -0.05 -1.85 8.50
C LEU A 274 1.40 -2.36 8.64
N ASN A 275 2.37 -1.49 8.95
CA ASN A 275 3.79 -1.86 9.06
C ASN A 275 4.02 -2.99 10.09
N LYS A 276 3.36 -2.93 11.25
CA LYS A 276 3.42 -3.95 12.30
C LYS A 276 3.01 -5.35 11.79
N TYR A 277 1.94 -5.40 11.02
CA TYR A 277 1.40 -6.68 10.51
C TYR A 277 2.13 -7.15 9.27
N PHE A 278 2.59 -6.23 8.45
CA PHE A 278 3.49 -6.50 7.34
C PHE A 278 4.77 -7.21 7.80
N LYS A 279 5.43 -6.70 8.86
CA LYS A 279 6.56 -7.36 9.49
C LYS A 279 6.24 -8.79 9.94
N LYS A 280 5.08 -9.00 10.59
CA LYS A 280 4.66 -10.33 11.04
C LYS A 280 4.51 -11.31 9.87
N ILE A 281 3.86 -10.87 8.79
CA ILE A 281 3.67 -11.70 7.59
C ILE A 281 4.99 -11.99 6.90
N ASN A 282 5.87 -11.00 6.79
CA ASN A 282 7.22 -11.19 6.22
C ASN A 282 8.04 -12.22 7.00
N ALA A 283 7.85 -12.28 8.32
CA ALA A 283 8.61 -13.19 9.20
C ALA A 283 8.08 -14.64 9.22
N SER A 284 6.83 -14.87 8.80
CA SER A 284 6.18 -16.17 9.01
C SER A 284 5.44 -16.73 7.78
N ASN A 285 4.41 -16.03 7.31
CA ASN A 285 3.49 -16.56 6.32
C ASN A 285 3.97 -16.39 4.87
N GLN A 286 4.66 -15.28 4.59
CA GLN A 286 5.15 -14.89 3.26
C GLN A 286 6.57 -14.33 3.37
N VAL A 287 7.52 -15.20 3.70
CA VAL A 287 8.94 -14.80 3.79
C VAL A 287 9.40 -14.22 2.45
N GLY A 288 9.94 -12.99 2.51
CA GLY A 288 10.38 -12.25 1.32
C GLY A 288 9.36 -11.28 0.73
N ILE A 289 8.11 -11.24 1.21
CA ILE A 289 7.12 -10.24 0.78
C ILE A 289 7.65 -8.81 0.96
N GLY A 290 8.47 -8.59 1.99
CA GLY A 290 9.08 -7.30 2.29
C GLY A 290 9.97 -6.82 1.14
N ILE A 291 10.81 -7.69 0.59
CA ILE A 291 11.67 -7.38 -0.56
C ILE A 291 10.80 -7.04 -1.77
N THR A 292 9.81 -7.88 -2.08
CA THR A 292 8.92 -7.68 -3.23
C THR A 292 8.18 -6.33 -3.16
N VAL A 293 7.64 -5.98 -2.00
CA VAL A 293 6.87 -4.73 -1.82
C VAL A 293 7.80 -3.52 -1.82
N PHE A 294 8.95 -3.57 -1.15
CA PHE A 294 9.90 -2.46 -1.13
C PHE A 294 10.45 -2.18 -2.53
N ASP A 295 10.84 -3.24 -3.26
CA ASP A 295 11.30 -3.14 -4.64
C ASP A 295 10.21 -2.58 -5.56
N ALA A 296 8.98 -3.04 -5.44
CA ALA A 296 7.89 -2.54 -6.27
C ALA A 296 7.63 -1.04 -6.02
N PHE A 297 7.68 -0.57 -4.76
CA PHE A 297 7.60 0.87 -4.49
C PHE A 297 8.76 1.64 -5.11
N ARG A 298 9.97 1.17 -4.96
CA ARG A 298 11.20 1.78 -5.48
C ARG A 298 11.18 1.84 -7.01
N ARG A 299 10.85 0.72 -7.66
CA ARG A 299 10.78 0.58 -9.11
C ARG A 299 9.65 1.41 -9.73
N GLY A 300 8.46 1.40 -9.14
CA GLY A 300 7.35 2.22 -9.62
C GLY A 300 7.64 3.71 -9.52
N ARG A 301 8.32 4.14 -8.44
CA ARG A 301 8.78 5.53 -8.31
C ARG A 301 9.85 5.90 -9.35
N ALA A 302 10.77 4.97 -9.66
CA ALA A 302 11.75 5.12 -10.74
C ALA A 302 11.07 5.19 -12.12
N GLY A 303 10.01 4.39 -12.35
CA GLY A 303 9.18 4.47 -13.54
C GLY A 303 8.56 5.85 -13.75
N ILE A 304 8.08 6.50 -12.68
CA ILE A 304 7.57 7.87 -12.73
C ILE A 304 8.69 8.86 -13.14
N VAL A 305 9.89 8.73 -12.55
CA VAL A 305 11.03 9.59 -12.91
C VAL A 305 11.44 9.42 -14.36
N ALA A 306 11.40 8.18 -14.85
CA ALA A 306 11.72 7.83 -16.23
C ALA A 306 10.57 8.06 -17.23
N THR A 307 9.43 8.61 -16.78
CA THR A 307 8.20 8.77 -17.58
C THR A 307 7.71 7.48 -18.25
N ASN A 308 8.03 6.33 -17.64
CA ASN A 308 7.57 5.02 -18.08
C ASN A 308 6.39 4.56 -17.21
N TYR A 309 5.18 4.90 -17.63
CA TYR A 309 3.98 4.66 -16.83
C TYR A 309 3.48 3.22 -16.93
N GLU A 310 3.79 2.50 -17.99
CA GLU A 310 3.51 1.06 -18.09
C GLU A 310 4.29 0.28 -17.02
N TYR A 311 5.58 0.55 -16.91
CA TYR A 311 6.43 -0.03 -15.87
C TYR A 311 5.97 0.35 -14.46
N ARG A 312 5.58 1.61 -14.22
CA ARG A 312 4.96 2.07 -12.98
C ARG A 312 3.73 1.23 -12.62
N ASP A 313 2.85 1.00 -13.58
CA ASP A 313 1.57 0.31 -13.37
C ASP A 313 1.77 -1.19 -13.13
N GLU A 314 2.79 -1.81 -13.74
CA GLU A 314 3.21 -3.17 -13.40
C GLU A 314 3.63 -3.27 -11.93
N GLN A 315 4.41 -2.31 -11.43
CA GLN A 315 4.80 -2.28 -10.02
C GLN A 315 3.60 -2.02 -9.10
N ALA A 316 2.68 -1.16 -9.49
CA ALA A 316 1.43 -0.94 -8.76
C ALA A 316 0.60 -2.22 -8.65
N LYS A 317 0.53 -3.02 -9.71
CA LYS A 317 -0.14 -4.33 -9.70
C LYS A 317 0.48 -5.29 -8.68
N ILE A 318 1.81 -5.36 -8.60
CA ILE A 318 2.51 -6.15 -7.59
C ILE A 318 2.11 -5.68 -6.19
N LEU A 319 2.15 -4.38 -5.92
CA LEU A 319 1.78 -3.80 -4.63
C LEU A 319 0.34 -4.13 -4.24
N LYS A 320 -0.62 -4.04 -5.17
CA LYS A 320 -2.03 -4.38 -4.94
C LYS A 320 -2.19 -5.81 -4.44
N ILE A 321 -1.56 -6.75 -5.13
CA ILE A 321 -1.63 -8.19 -4.79
C ILE A 321 -0.93 -8.47 -3.46
N GLU A 322 0.31 -8.00 -3.30
CA GLU A 322 1.13 -8.36 -2.14
C GLU A 322 0.60 -7.74 -0.83
N LEU A 323 0.15 -6.49 -0.84
CA LEU A 323 -0.43 -5.86 0.35
C LEU A 323 -1.79 -6.47 0.71
N SER A 324 -2.54 -6.96 -0.26
CA SER A 324 -3.80 -7.69 -0.01
C SER A 324 -3.57 -8.99 0.75
N LYS A 325 -2.43 -9.68 0.51
CA LYS A 325 -2.06 -10.90 1.25
C LYS A 325 -1.92 -10.63 2.75
N VAL A 326 -1.40 -9.45 3.15
CA VAL A 326 -1.24 -9.10 4.57
C VAL A 326 -2.59 -9.16 5.29
N ILE A 327 -3.62 -8.60 4.68
CA ILE A 327 -4.98 -8.60 5.23
C ILE A 327 -5.53 -10.03 5.31
N ALA A 328 -5.44 -10.79 4.21
CA ALA A 328 -5.98 -12.14 4.14
C ALA A 328 -5.33 -13.09 5.15
N TYR A 329 -4.00 -13.12 5.22
CA TYR A 329 -3.28 -13.95 6.19
C TYR A 329 -3.63 -13.59 7.63
N LYS A 330 -3.71 -12.28 7.94
CA LYS A 330 -4.04 -11.86 9.31
C LYS A 330 -5.48 -12.17 9.69
N ALA A 331 -6.44 -12.08 8.77
CA ALA A 331 -7.81 -12.53 9.02
C ALA A 331 -7.83 -14.01 9.41
N VAL A 332 -7.17 -14.87 8.62
CA VAL A 332 -7.09 -16.32 8.89
C VAL A 332 -6.35 -16.62 10.21
N ASP A 333 -5.20 -15.99 10.44
CA ASP A 333 -4.39 -16.21 11.64
C ASP A 333 -5.18 -15.93 12.93
N TYR A 334 -5.91 -14.81 12.96
CA TYR A 334 -6.67 -14.43 14.16
C TYR A 334 -7.93 -15.24 14.36
N LEU A 335 -8.63 -15.65 13.29
CA LEU A 335 -9.77 -16.55 13.41
C LEU A 335 -9.34 -17.94 13.89
N ASN A 336 -8.23 -18.49 13.38
CA ASN A 336 -7.63 -19.72 13.89
C ASN A 336 -7.15 -19.56 15.35
N GLY A 337 -6.58 -18.42 15.68
CA GLY A 337 -6.18 -18.07 17.03
C GLY A 337 -7.37 -18.07 18.01
N TYR A 338 -8.50 -17.49 17.61
CA TYR A 338 -9.75 -17.56 18.37
C TYR A 338 -10.16 -19.01 18.65
N MET A 339 -10.23 -19.84 17.61
CA MET A 339 -10.65 -21.25 17.75
C MET A 339 -9.76 -22.02 18.72
N THR A 340 -8.46 -21.81 18.63
CA THR A 340 -7.47 -22.46 19.53
C THR A 340 -7.63 -22.01 20.98
N LYS A 341 -7.80 -20.71 21.19
CA LYS A 341 -7.88 -20.11 22.53
C LYS A 341 -9.19 -20.45 23.24
N ILE A 342 -10.31 -20.42 22.51
CA ILE A 342 -11.62 -20.78 23.08
C ILE A 342 -11.66 -22.26 23.46
N ALA A 343 -11.05 -23.14 22.66
CA ALA A 343 -10.92 -24.55 22.97
C ALA A 343 -10.06 -24.83 24.21
N ALA A 344 -9.08 -23.94 24.48
CA ALA A 344 -8.25 -23.98 25.67
C ALA A 344 -8.91 -23.39 26.93
N GLY A 345 -10.12 -22.82 26.82
CA GLY A 345 -10.82 -22.17 27.94
C GLY A 345 -10.33 -20.73 28.24
N ASN A 346 -9.48 -20.17 27.41
CA ASN A 346 -8.96 -18.80 27.55
C ASN A 346 -9.92 -17.80 26.86
N THR A 347 -11.04 -17.53 27.52
CA THR A 347 -12.16 -16.80 26.91
C THR A 347 -11.78 -15.35 26.57
N ALA A 348 -11.15 -14.61 27.47
CA ALA A 348 -10.75 -13.22 27.21
C ALA A 348 -9.72 -13.15 26.08
N ASP A 349 -8.73 -14.04 26.07
CA ASP A 349 -7.73 -14.10 25.00
C ASP A 349 -8.35 -14.53 23.65
N ALA A 350 -9.38 -15.39 23.67
CA ALA A 350 -10.12 -15.77 22.48
C ALA A 350 -10.91 -14.57 21.89
N PHE A 351 -11.65 -13.83 22.73
CA PHE A 351 -12.40 -12.66 22.26
C PHE A 351 -11.50 -11.52 21.80
N HIS A 352 -10.31 -11.36 22.38
CA HIS A 352 -9.27 -10.49 21.87
C HIS A 352 -8.89 -10.88 20.43
N ALA A 353 -8.56 -12.15 20.21
CA ALA A 353 -8.20 -12.62 18.87
C ALA A 353 -9.37 -12.50 17.87
N LEU A 354 -10.61 -12.77 18.31
CA LEU A 354 -11.81 -12.59 17.50
C LEU A 354 -12.00 -11.13 17.08
N SER A 355 -11.79 -10.19 17.99
CA SER A 355 -11.90 -8.75 17.72
C SER A 355 -10.85 -8.26 16.71
N GLU A 356 -9.60 -8.75 16.83
CA GLU A 356 -8.56 -8.51 15.82
C GLU A 356 -8.95 -9.14 14.48
N GLY A 357 -9.43 -10.39 14.49
CA GLY A 357 -9.92 -11.10 13.30
C GLY A 357 -11.06 -10.38 12.61
N TYR A 358 -12.04 -9.89 13.37
CA TYR A 358 -13.17 -9.12 12.84
C TYR A 358 -12.71 -7.87 12.08
N GLY A 359 -11.76 -7.10 12.65
CA GLY A 359 -11.20 -5.93 11.96
C GLY A 359 -10.49 -6.29 10.65
N PHE A 360 -9.75 -7.41 10.61
CA PHE A 360 -9.12 -7.88 9.38
C PHE A 360 -10.12 -8.46 8.37
N VAL A 361 -11.18 -9.15 8.81
CA VAL A 361 -12.26 -9.59 7.91
C VAL A 361 -12.96 -8.39 7.29
N MET A 362 -13.33 -7.37 8.09
CA MET A 362 -13.88 -6.13 7.58
C MET A 362 -12.94 -5.45 6.58
N SER A 363 -11.64 -5.63 6.72
CA SER A 363 -10.61 -5.06 5.84
C SER A 363 -10.49 -5.78 4.49
N LEU A 364 -11.03 -7.00 4.32
CA LEU A 364 -10.96 -7.77 3.06
C LEU A 364 -11.60 -7.03 1.88
N GLN A 365 -12.62 -6.20 2.12
CA GLN A 365 -13.26 -5.39 1.07
C GLN A 365 -12.36 -4.31 0.46
N PHE A 366 -11.22 -4.01 1.08
CA PHE A 366 -10.23 -3.05 0.58
C PHE A 366 -9.06 -3.74 -0.14
N THR A 367 -9.05 -5.07 -0.21
CA THR A 367 -8.06 -5.84 -0.98
C THR A 367 -8.28 -5.66 -2.48
N ASN A 368 -7.25 -5.97 -3.30
CA ASN A 368 -7.29 -5.74 -4.74
C ASN A 368 -6.57 -6.89 -5.48
N ASP A 369 -7.19 -7.39 -6.53
CA ASP A 369 -6.69 -8.51 -7.35
C ASP A 369 -5.59 -8.12 -8.35
N GLY A 370 -5.20 -6.84 -8.35
CA GLY A 370 -4.26 -6.26 -9.29
C GLY A 370 -4.92 -5.67 -10.55
N ASN A 371 -6.23 -5.88 -10.75
CA ASN A 371 -7.00 -5.37 -11.89
C ASN A 371 -8.14 -4.44 -11.44
N ASP A 372 -7.91 -3.71 -10.35
CA ASP A 372 -8.83 -2.73 -9.77
C ASP A 372 -10.18 -3.30 -9.30
N SER A 373 -10.18 -4.58 -8.92
CA SER A 373 -11.31 -5.26 -8.31
C SER A 373 -10.97 -5.80 -6.93
N PRO A 374 -11.87 -5.69 -5.93
CA PRO A 374 -11.64 -6.30 -4.64
C PRO A 374 -11.76 -7.83 -4.74
N TYR A 375 -10.97 -8.57 -3.96
CA TYR A 375 -11.17 -10.02 -3.81
C TYR A 375 -12.51 -10.34 -3.15
N PHE A 376 -12.99 -9.47 -2.27
CA PHE A 376 -14.28 -9.58 -1.58
C PHE A 376 -14.97 -8.22 -1.62
N ASP A 377 -16.18 -8.16 -2.14
CA ASP A 377 -16.94 -6.93 -2.17
C ASP A 377 -17.55 -6.57 -0.79
N ASN A 378 -18.06 -5.36 -0.67
CA ASN A 378 -18.66 -4.88 0.56
C ASN A 378 -19.85 -5.73 1.01
N ALA A 379 -20.66 -6.26 0.08
CA ALA A 379 -21.83 -7.08 0.39
C ALA A 379 -21.44 -8.47 0.93
N THR A 380 -20.33 -9.01 0.45
CA THR A 380 -19.80 -10.31 0.92
C THR A 380 -19.21 -10.19 2.32
N VAL A 381 -18.59 -9.05 2.65
CA VAL A 381 -17.89 -8.86 3.93
C VAL A 381 -18.85 -8.46 5.05
N ASN A 382 -19.91 -7.69 4.78
CA ASN A 382 -20.88 -7.19 5.76
C ASN A 382 -22.21 -7.92 5.72
#